data_269b8a17c31cfad5f8501622949f3e7e
#
_entry.id   269b8a17c31cfad5f8501622949f3e7e
#
_cell.length_a   1.000
_cell.length_b   1.000
_cell.length_c   1.000
_cell.angle_alpha   90.00
_cell.angle_beta   90.00
_cell.angle_gamma   90.00
#
_symmetry.space_group_name_H-M   'P 1'
#
loop_
_entity.id
_entity.type
_entity.pdbx_description
1 polymer ?
#
loop_
_entity_poly.entity_id
_entity_poly.type
_entity_poly.pdbx_seq_one_letter_code
_entity_poly.pdbx_strand_id
1 'polypeptide(L)'
;MNLLRIASALLLWPMPAAVPGVGSATFLEGPLRLLRGTSALQGAESMRLRPGDILETSDKGFVQLEFPGGTVVALGPSSRLYILRHSAGHPGAKAGSDIVGDFVLLAGWLKAESNASTGAYRFESPLLSATVGSGTVVMHAYEGECDVFVESGPATIGEVSPDGNSHQPASAKTGQFFSRRTSKGVASVSRPNPGFLDAMPPAFRDTLPSRLAHFADKAVEPRTDHPVAYAEIQPWLTMPTLWRKGFVERFTPRLKDSEFRRQLEAHLGQHPEWDAILHPEKHPPETAPVSAPSS
;
A
#
# COMPACT_ATOMS: atom_id res chain seq x y z
N MET A 1 -48.78 -43.34 -23.73
CA MET A 1 -47.30 -43.28 -23.74
C MET A 1 -46.92 -41.82 -23.45
N ASN A 2 -46.78 -41.46 -22.17
CA ASN A 2 -46.52 -40.09 -21.72
C ASN A 2 -45.01 -39.94 -21.50
N LEU A 3 -44.35 -39.11 -22.31
CA LEU A 3 -42.95 -38.72 -22.16
C LEU A 3 -42.85 -37.56 -21.17
N LEU A 4 -42.35 -37.85 -19.97
CA LEU A 4 -42.06 -36.87 -18.93
C LEU A 4 -40.77 -36.11 -19.32
N ARG A 5 -40.87 -34.82 -19.67
CA ARG A 5 -39.71 -33.93 -19.91
C ARG A 5 -39.25 -33.42 -18.58
N ILE A 6 -38.08 -33.87 -18.12
CA ILE A 6 -37.37 -33.32 -16.98
C ILE A 6 -36.62 -32.07 -17.44
N ALA A 7 -37.07 -30.90 -17.04
CA ALA A 7 -36.36 -29.65 -17.25
C ALA A 7 -35.30 -29.49 -16.14
N SER A 8 -34.03 -29.66 -16.48
CA SER A 8 -32.92 -29.36 -15.59
C SER A 8 -32.72 -27.84 -15.49
N ALA A 9 -33.13 -27.24 -14.39
CA ALA A 9 -32.82 -25.85 -14.08
C ALA A 9 -31.36 -25.75 -13.65
N LEU A 10 -30.52 -25.18 -14.53
CA LEU A 10 -29.17 -24.76 -14.19
C LEU A 10 -29.25 -23.56 -13.24
N LEU A 11 -28.95 -23.79 -11.98
CA LEU A 11 -28.73 -22.73 -10.98
C LEU A 11 -27.44 -21.98 -11.36
N LEU A 12 -27.60 -20.84 -12.02
CA LEU A 12 -26.52 -19.87 -12.20
C LEU A 12 -26.22 -19.22 -10.84
N TRP A 13 -25.17 -19.70 -10.18
CA TRP A 13 -24.62 -19.03 -9.02
C TRP A 13 -24.05 -17.68 -9.47
N PRO A 14 -24.42 -16.55 -8.82
CA PRO A 14 -23.84 -15.28 -9.17
C PRO A 14 -22.33 -15.34 -8.88
N MET A 15 -21.52 -15.27 -9.92
CA MET A 15 -20.07 -15.07 -9.74
C MET A 15 -19.87 -13.70 -9.08
N PRO A 16 -19.08 -13.62 -8.00
CA PRO A 16 -18.74 -12.33 -7.41
C PRO A 16 -18.12 -11.45 -8.48
N ALA A 17 -18.65 -10.24 -8.65
CA ALA A 17 -18.11 -9.27 -9.58
C ALA A 17 -16.61 -9.04 -9.24
N ALA A 18 -15.73 -9.26 -10.20
CA ALA A 18 -14.30 -9.01 -10.03
C ALA A 18 -14.12 -7.53 -9.67
N VAL A 19 -13.52 -7.24 -8.51
CA VAL A 19 -13.18 -5.87 -8.12
C VAL A 19 -12.23 -5.33 -9.18
N PRO A 20 -12.55 -4.21 -9.85
CA PRO A 20 -11.69 -3.67 -10.88
C PRO A 20 -10.31 -3.36 -10.29
N GLY A 21 -9.27 -3.84 -10.95
CA GLY A 21 -7.89 -3.57 -10.55
C GLY A 21 -7.56 -2.09 -10.76
N VAL A 22 -6.78 -1.53 -9.84
CA VAL A 22 -6.35 -0.13 -9.90
C VAL A 22 -5.03 0.07 -10.65
N GLY A 23 -4.34 -1.04 -10.98
CA GLY A 23 -3.07 -1.08 -11.70
C GLY A 23 -2.66 -2.51 -11.96
N SER A 24 -1.45 -2.72 -12.47
CA SER A 24 -0.90 -4.05 -12.80
C SER A 24 0.57 -4.14 -12.41
N ALA A 25 1.02 -5.33 -12.02
CA ALA A 25 2.44 -5.65 -11.97
C ALA A 25 2.91 -5.98 -13.39
N THR A 26 3.83 -5.18 -13.94
CA THR A 26 4.24 -5.29 -15.35
C THR A 26 5.65 -5.83 -15.55
N PHE A 27 6.39 -5.98 -14.46
CA PHE A 27 7.68 -6.66 -14.45
C PHE A 27 7.96 -7.19 -13.05
N LEU A 28 8.56 -8.35 -12.98
CA LEU A 28 8.89 -9.02 -11.73
C LEU A 28 10.24 -9.73 -11.86
N GLU A 29 11.15 -9.42 -10.95
CA GLU A 29 12.41 -10.14 -10.77
C GLU A 29 12.47 -10.65 -9.33
N GLY A 30 12.62 -11.97 -9.17
CA GLY A 30 12.59 -12.63 -7.86
C GLY A 30 11.18 -12.79 -7.28
N PRO A 31 11.07 -13.43 -6.12
CA PRO A 31 9.80 -13.66 -5.43
C PRO A 31 9.13 -12.37 -4.98
N LEU A 32 7.83 -12.27 -5.22
CA LEU A 32 6.96 -11.21 -4.71
C LEU A 32 5.89 -11.82 -3.81
N ARG A 33 5.83 -11.41 -2.55
CA ARG A 33 4.74 -11.76 -1.65
C ARG A 33 3.65 -10.70 -1.72
N LEU A 34 2.42 -11.14 -1.83
CA LEU A 34 1.22 -10.31 -1.83
C LEU A 34 0.32 -10.70 -0.65
N LEU A 35 0.02 -9.78 0.27
CA LEU A 35 -1.01 -10.01 1.26
C LEU A 35 -2.31 -9.35 0.78
N ARG A 36 -3.32 -10.15 0.46
CA ARG A 36 -4.64 -9.71 0.01
C ARG A 36 -5.74 -10.33 0.86
N GLY A 37 -6.63 -9.50 1.40
CA GLY A 37 -7.59 -9.97 2.40
C GLY A 37 -6.86 -10.62 3.57
N THR A 38 -7.18 -11.86 3.88
CA THR A 38 -6.57 -12.66 4.95
C THR A 38 -5.60 -13.72 4.45
N SER A 39 -5.18 -13.63 3.18
CA SER A 39 -4.32 -14.62 2.53
C SER A 39 -2.98 -14.02 2.09
N ALA A 40 -1.93 -14.79 2.27
CA ALA A 40 -0.65 -14.60 1.62
C ALA A 40 -0.68 -15.29 0.25
N LEU A 41 -0.23 -14.61 -0.79
CA LEU A 41 -0.23 -15.07 -2.16
C LEU A 41 1.15 -14.85 -2.80
N GLN A 42 1.46 -15.65 -3.79
CA GLN A 42 2.61 -15.44 -4.67
C GLN A 42 2.20 -14.47 -5.77
N GLY A 43 2.86 -13.31 -5.81
CA GLY A 43 2.69 -12.32 -6.87
C GLY A 43 3.21 -12.84 -8.21
N ALA A 44 2.64 -12.32 -9.29
CA ALA A 44 3.00 -12.67 -10.67
C ALA A 44 2.93 -11.44 -11.57
N GLU A 45 3.68 -11.47 -12.67
CA GLU A 45 3.48 -10.50 -13.74
C GLU A 45 2.04 -10.56 -14.27
N SER A 46 1.54 -9.43 -14.71
CA SER A 46 0.15 -9.27 -15.17
C SER A 46 -0.93 -9.38 -14.08
N MET A 47 -0.57 -9.59 -12.82
CA MET A 47 -1.58 -9.54 -11.75
C MET A 47 -2.16 -8.14 -11.60
N ARG A 48 -3.47 -8.07 -11.36
CA ARG A 48 -4.17 -6.82 -11.08
C ARG A 48 -3.98 -6.43 -9.61
N LEU A 49 -3.63 -5.16 -9.40
CA LEU A 49 -3.47 -4.56 -8.08
C LEU A 49 -4.83 -4.08 -7.55
N ARG A 50 -5.01 -4.14 -6.23
CA ARG A 50 -6.23 -3.70 -5.56
C ARG A 50 -5.88 -2.79 -4.38
N PRO A 51 -6.73 -1.80 -4.03
CA PRO A 51 -6.61 -1.13 -2.75
C PRO A 51 -6.64 -2.16 -1.62
N GLY A 52 -5.79 -1.98 -0.62
CA GLY A 52 -5.62 -2.93 0.46
C GLY A 52 -4.54 -4.00 0.21
N ASP A 53 -3.96 -4.09 -0.98
CA ASP A 53 -2.83 -4.99 -1.23
C ASP A 53 -1.58 -4.53 -0.48
N ILE A 54 -0.88 -5.48 0.12
CA ILE A 54 0.46 -5.31 0.66
C ILE A 54 1.42 -6.13 -0.19
N LEU A 55 2.46 -5.50 -0.71
CA LEU A 55 3.46 -6.07 -1.58
C LEU A 55 4.81 -6.10 -0.87
N GLU A 56 5.49 -7.24 -0.91
CA GLU A 56 6.81 -7.39 -0.30
C GLU A 56 7.77 -8.08 -1.26
N THR A 57 8.85 -7.41 -1.61
CA THR A 57 9.94 -7.95 -2.42
C THR A 57 10.97 -8.67 -1.56
N SER A 58 11.63 -9.67 -2.13
CA SER A 58 12.76 -10.34 -1.50
C SER A 58 14.00 -9.43 -1.42
N ASP A 59 15.07 -9.92 -0.80
CA ASP A 59 16.38 -9.24 -0.66
C ASP A 59 17.08 -8.92 -2.00
N LYS A 60 16.66 -9.57 -3.08
CA LYS A 60 17.12 -9.32 -4.46
C LYS A 60 15.96 -9.04 -5.41
N GLY A 61 14.76 -8.82 -4.84
CA GLY A 61 13.53 -8.64 -5.61
C GLY A 61 13.44 -7.26 -6.23
N PHE A 62 12.80 -7.21 -7.39
CA PHE A 62 12.37 -5.99 -8.03
C PHE A 62 10.98 -6.21 -8.63
N VAL A 63 10.09 -5.24 -8.50
CA VAL A 63 8.79 -5.25 -9.16
C VAL A 63 8.47 -3.87 -9.72
N GLN A 64 7.93 -3.84 -10.94
CA GLN A 64 7.37 -2.64 -11.56
C GLN A 64 5.85 -2.75 -11.54
N LEU A 65 5.22 -1.72 -11.03
CA LEU A 65 3.78 -1.54 -10.93
C LEU A 65 3.39 -0.37 -11.84
N GLU A 66 2.37 -0.54 -12.64
CA GLU A 66 1.89 0.54 -13.51
C GLU A 66 0.42 0.83 -13.26
N PHE A 67 0.10 2.11 -13.22
CA PHE A 67 -1.23 2.64 -12.93
C PHE A 67 -1.78 3.38 -14.16
N PRO A 68 -3.12 3.41 -14.30
CA PRO A 68 -3.75 4.23 -15.33
C PRO A 68 -3.27 5.68 -15.26
N GLY A 69 -3.08 6.32 -16.43
CA GLY A 69 -2.56 7.68 -16.50
C GLY A 69 -1.04 7.76 -16.59
N GLY A 70 -0.33 6.61 -16.70
CA GLY A 70 1.09 6.55 -17.00
C GLY A 70 2.00 6.71 -15.80
N THR A 71 1.51 6.51 -14.59
CA THR A 71 2.36 6.44 -13.40
C THR A 71 2.96 5.05 -13.27
N VAL A 72 4.28 5.00 -13.12
CA VAL A 72 5.07 3.80 -12.90
C VAL A 72 5.69 3.86 -11.51
N VAL A 73 5.52 2.80 -10.73
CA VAL A 73 6.11 2.65 -9.40
C VAL A 73 6.95 1.39 -9.39
N ALA A 74 8.22 1.51 -9.08
CA ALA A 74 9.10 0.36 -8.89
C ALA A 74 9.45 0.18 -7.41
N LEU A 75 9.49 -1.06 -6.96
CA LEU A 75 10.01 -1.46 -5.67
C LEU A 75 11.33 -2.18 -5.87
N GLY A 76 12.34 -1.77 -5.13
CA GLY A 76 13.63 -2.44 -5.08
C GLY A 76 13.68 -3.58 -4.06
N PRO A 77 14.90 -4.03 -3.71
CA PRO A 77 15.11 -5.09 -2.73
C PRO A 77 14.53 -4.79 -1.35
N SER A 78 14.05 -5.84 -0.68
CA SER A 78 13.55 -5.79 0.71
C SER A 78 12.49 -4.72 0.96
N SER A 79 11.67 -4.42 -0.04
CA SER A 79 10.67 -3.36 0.03
C SER A 79 9.33 -3.90 0.49
N ARG A 80 8.62 -3.08 1.28
CA ARG A 80 7.27 -3.35 1.78
C ARG A 80 6.37 -2.17 1.48
N LEU A 81 5.42 -2.36 0.54
CA LEU A 81 4.49 -1.34 0.09
C LEU A 81 3.05 -1.74 0.40
N TYR A 82 2.27 -0.81 0.94
CA TYR A 82 0.82 -0.93 1.11
C TYR A 82 0.11 0.03 0.16
N ILE A 83 -0.80 -0.48 -0.66
CA ILE A 83 -1.70 0.32 -1.49
C ILE A 83 -2.88 0.74 -0.62
N LEU A 84 -2.77 1.91 0.02
CA LEU A 84 -3.78 2.38 0.97
C LEU A 84 -5.10 2.68 0.28
N ARG A 85 -5.05 3.46 -0.82
CA ARG A 85 -6.19 3.73 -1.69
C ARG A 85 -5.73 4.11 -3.09
N HIS A 86 -6.64 3.94 -4.03
CA HIS A 86 -6.50 4.44 -5.39
C HIS A 86 -7.89 4.73 -5.94
N SER A 87 -8.06 5.90 -6.55
CA SER A 87 -9.28 6.28 -7.25
C SER A 87 -8.99 6.46 -8.74
N ALA A 88 -9.93 6.11 -9.59
CA ALA A 88 -9.84 6.49 -11.00
C ALA A 88 -9.84 8.03 -11.07
N GLY A 89 -8.77 8.63 -11.62
CA GLY A 89 -8.71 10.06 -11.82
C GLY A 89 -9.90 10.53 -12.68
N HIS A 90 -10.45 11.70 -12.35
CA HIS A 90 -11.53 12.27 -13.13
C HIS A 90 -10.92 12.98 -14.36
N PRO A 91 -11.48 12.79 -15.56
CA PRO A 91 -11.15 13.65 -16.70
C PRO A 91 -11.43 15.11 -16.32
N GLY A 92 -10.39 15.94 -16.24
CA GLY A 92 -10.49 17.34 -15.79
C GLY A 92 -10.00 17.60 -14.36
N ALA A 93 -9.49 16.60 -13.62
CA ALA A 93 -8.73 16.83 -12.41
C ALA A 93 -7.57 17.78 -12.70
N LYS A 94 -7.44 18.86 -11.94
CA LYS A 94 -6.30 19.77 -12.08
C LYS A 94 -5.03 18.98 -11.79
N ALA A 95 -4.15 18.91 -12.78
CA ALA A 95 -2.85 18.25 -12.62
C ALA A 95 -2.19 18.71 -11.31
N GLY A 96 -1.94 17.78 -10.40
CA GLY A 96 -1.21 18.02 -9.16
C GLY A 96 -2.02 18.41 -7.91
N SER A 97 -3.35 18.59 -7.98
CA SER A 97 -4.15 18.95 -6.80
C SER A 97 -4.91 17.78 -6.17
N ASP A 98 -5.40 16.85 -6.99
CA ASP A 98 -6.19 15.73 -6.50
C ASP A 98 -5.31 14.48 -6.33
N ILE A 99 -5.27 13.96 -5.12
CA ILE A 99 -4.54 12.72 -4.84
C ILE A 99 -5.37 11.53 -5.31
N VAL A 100 -4.88 10.88 -6.37
CA VAL A 100 -5.53 9.70 -6.96
C VAL A 100 -5.00 8.38 -6.43
N GLY A 101 -3.80 8.37 -5.83
CA GLY A 101 -3.21 7.19 -5.21
C GLY A 101 -2.44 7.52 -3.95
N ASP A 102 -2.70 6.75 -2.89
CA ASP A 102 -1.95 6.80 -1.63
C ASP A 102 -1.28 5.46 -1.39
N PHE A 103 0.01 5.52 -1.11
CA PHE A 103 0.86 4.36 -0.88
C PHE A 103 1.70 4.56 0.37
N VAL A 104 1.91 3.50 1.14
CA VAL A 104 2.77 3.51 2.31
C VAL A 104 3.95 2.59 2.09
N LEU A 105 5.15 3.15 2.02
CA LEU A 105 6.41 2.42 2.01
C LEU A 105 6.87 2.24 3.47
N LEU A 106 6.72 1.04 3.99
CA LEU A 106 7.16 0.73 5.35
C LEU A 106 8.67 0.53 5.44
N ALA A 107 9.26 -0.10 4.42
CA ALA A 107 10.68 -0.37 4.34
C ALA A 107 11.12 -0.57 2.89
N GLY A 108 12.42 -0.39 2.62
CA GLY A 108 13.05 -0.64 1.34
C GLY A 108 13.02 0.54 0.38
N TRP A 109 13.06 0.26 -0.89
CA TRP A 109 13.25 1.22 -1.97
C TRP A 109 12.02 1.35 -2.84
N LEU A 110 11.67 2.59 -3.16
CA LEU A 110 10.61 2.94 -4.10
C LEU A 110 11.14 4.00 -5.08
N LYS A 111 10.92 3.80 -6.39
CA LYS A 111 11.01 4.85 -7.40
C LYS A 111 9.63 5.05 -8.01
N ALA A 112 9.18 6.29 -8.09
CA ALA A 112 7.92 6.64 -8.73
C ALA A 112 8.17 7.65 -9.84
N GLU A 113 7.71 7.32 -11.04
CA GLU A 113 7.69 8.20 -12.21
C GLU A 113 6.23 8.50 -12.55
N SER A 114 5.84 9.77 -12.52
CA SER A 114 4.48 10.21 -12.82
C SER A 114 4.50 11.28 -13.87
N ASN A 115 3.60 11.20 -14.85
CA ASN A 115 3.38 12.22 -15.87
C ASN A 115 2.06 13.00 -15.69
N ALA A 116 1.38 12.75 -14.58
CA ALA A 116 0.22 13.46 -14.02
C ALA A 116 -0.92 13.84 -14.97
N SER A 117 -1.27 12.99 -15.91
CA SER A 117 -2.48 13.25 -16.71
C SER A 117 -3.78 13.08 -15.90
N THR A 118 -3.74 12.43 -14.72
CA THR A 118 -4.93 12.03 -13.97
C THR A 118 -4.97 12.52 -12.52
N GLY A 119 -3.91 13.14 -12.01
CA GLY A 119 -3.80 13.61 -10.62
C GLY A 119 -2.46 13.28 -9.98
N ALA A 120 -2.31 13.58 -8.70
CA ALA A 120 -1.06 13.34 -7.97
C ALA A 120 -1.08 11.99 -7.23
N TYR A 121 0.09 11.44 -7.03
CA TYR A 121 0.33 10.25 -6.21
C TYR A 121 1.07 10.65 -4.95
N ARG A 122 0.64 10.12 -3.83
CA ARG A 122 1.30 10.33 -2.54
C ARG A 122 1.94 9.03 -2.05
N PHE A 123 3.21 9.13 -1.73
CA PHE A 123 4.01 8.06 -1.15
C PHE A 123 4.41 8.46 0.26
N GLU A 124 4.01 7.68 1.23
CA GLU A 124 4.25 7.94 2.65
C GLU A 124 5.19 6.87 3.23
N SER A 125 5.98 7.25 4.18
CA SER A 125 6.73 6.37 5.08
C SER A 125 6.44 6.79 6.53
N PRO A 126 6.87 6.05 7.55
CA PRO A 126 6.70 6.49 8.94
C PRO A 126 7.31 7.84 9.29
N LEU A 127 8.16 8.40 8.43
CA LEU A 127 8.89 9.64 8.69
C LEU A 127 8.63 10.76 7.67
N LEU A 128 8.57 10.44 6.38
CA LEU A 128 8.42 11.40 5.29
C LEU A 128 7.28 11.02 4.36
N SER A 129 6.65 12.03 3.77
CA SER A 129 5.73 11.88 2.65
C SER A 129 6.26 12.61 1.43
N ALA A 130 6.00 12.06 0.23
CA ALA A 130 6.28 12.69 -1.05
C ALA A 130 5.02 12.67 -1.90
N THR A 131 4.56 13.84 -2.34
CA THR A 131 3.44 13.98 -3.28
C THR A 131 4.00 14.43 -4.62
N VAL A 132 3.70 13.66 -5.68
CA VAL A 132 4.22 13.85 -7.02
C VAL A 132 3.07 13.92 -8.02
N GLY A 133 2.93 15.03 -8.69
CA GLY A 133 1.99 15.19 -9.82
C GLY A 133 2.67 14.82 -11.13
N SER A 134 3.80 15.46 -11.46
CA SER A 134 4.59 15.18 -12.66
C SER A 134 6.07 15.23 -12.28
N GLY A 135 6.78 14.14 -12.47
CA GLY A 135 8.20 14.03 -12.13
C GLY A 135 8.56 12.67 -11.59
N THR A 136 9.76 12.59 -11.03
CA THR A 136 10.35 11.35 -10.51
C THR A 136 10.88 11.57 -9.13
N VAL A 137 10.51 10.67 -8.21
CA VAL A 137 11.07 10.61 -6.86
C VAL A 137 11.61 9.22 -6.57
N VAL A 138 12.69 9.17 -5.81
CA VAL A 138 13.22 7.93 -5.22
C VAL A 138 13.13 8.06 -3.71
N MET A 139 12.52 7.09 -3.07
CA MET A 139 12.37 7.01 -1.61
C MET A 139 13.06 5.76 -1.08
N HIS A 140 13.78 5.90 0.01
CA HIS A 140 14.35 4.79 0.77
C HIS A 140 13.94 4.91 2.22
N ALA A 141 13.14 3.94 2.68
CA ALA A 141 12.70 3.81 4.07
C ALA A 141 13.44 2.65 4.72
N TYR A 142 14.08 2.91 5.85
CA TYR A 142 14.81 1.91 6.60
C TYR A 142 14.73 2.22 8.10
N GLU A 143 15.27 1.39 8.93
CA GLU A 143 15.03 1.44 10.38
C GLU A 143 15.33 2.82 10.98
N GLY A 144 14.25 3.54 11.35
CA GLY A 144 14.34 4.88 11.95
C GLY A 144 14.81 6.01 11.03
N GLU A 145 14.93 5.76 9.73
CA GLU A 145 15.36 6.75 8.73
C GLU A 145 14.49 6.69 7.47
N CYS A 146 14.35 7.83 6.81
CA CYS A 146 13.76 7.92 5.47
C CYS A 146 14.45 9.00 4.66
N ASP A 147 14.80 8.63 3.44
CA ASP A 147 15.40 9.51 2.45
C ASP A 147 14.46 9.67 1.25
N VAL A 148 14.38 10.89 0.72
CA VAL A 148 13.63 11.20 -0.51
C VAL A 148 14.50 12.04 -1.43
N PHE A 149 14.72 11.54 -2.64
CA PHE A 149 15.41 12.26 -3.72
C PHE A 149 14.42 12.65 -4.81
N VAL A 150 14.33 13.93 -5.11
CA VAL A 150 13.53 14.47 -6.22
C VAL A 150 14.41 14.45 -7.46
N GLU A 151 14.33 13.39 -8.25
CA GLU A 151 15.15 13.19 -9.43
C GLU A 151 14.74 14.14 -10.57
N SER A 152 13.44 14.34 -10.76
CA SER A 152 12.92 15.28 -11.75
C SER A 152 11.56 15.82 -11.37
N GLY A 153 11.21 17.00 -11.93
CA GLY A 153 9.93 17.66 -11.73
C GLY A 153 9.74 18.25 -10.33
N PRO A 154 8.59 18.86 -10.07
CA PRO A 154 8.22 19.32 -8.74
C PRO A 154 7.64 18.20 -7.89
N ALA A 155 7.91 18.26 -6.59
CA ALA A 155 7.28 17.41 -5.59
C ALA A 155 6.92 18.24 -4.35
N THR A 156 6.05 17.72 -3.51
CA THR A 156 5.80 18.26 -2.17
C THR A 156 6.25 17.23 -1.15
N ILE A 157 7.17 17.60 -0.27
CA ILE A 157 7.71 16.74 0.77
C ILE A 157 7.16 17.21 2.12
N GLY A 158 6.62 16.30 2.90
CA GLY A 158 6.09 16.56 4.23
C GLY A 158 6.71 15.64 5.29
N GLU A 159 6.68 16.10 6.55
CA GLU A 159 6.99 15.25 7.69
C GLU A 159 5.76 14.44 8.08
N VAL A 160 5.95 13.17 8.41
CA VAL A 160 4.88 12.31 8.93
C VAL A 160 5.04 12.20 10.45
N SER A 161 3.97 12.51 11.17
CA SER A 161 3.91 12.38 12.62
C SER A 161 3.50 10.96 13.04
N PRO A 162 3.68 10.59 14.33
CA PRO A 162 3.35 9.24 14.82
C PRO A 162 1.89 8.81 14.62
N ASP A 163 0.97 9.75 14.45
CA ASP A 163 -0.44 9.48 14.11
C ASP A 163 -0.69 9.21 12.62
N GLY A 164 0.33 9.42 11.77
CA GLY A 164 0.27 9.21 10.32
C GLY A 164 -0.14 10.46 9.52
N ASN A 165 -0.29 11.62 10.18
CA ASN A 165 -0.59 12.85 9.46
C ASN A 165 0.69 13.47 8.89
N SER A 166 0.60 13.98 7.66
CA SER A 166 1.68 14.75 7.05
C SER A 166 1.59 16.21 7.45
N HIS A 167 2.71 16.77 7.91
CA HIS A 167 2.84 18.15 8.37
C HIS A 167 3.93 18.90 7.60
N GLN A 168 3.90 20.23 7.70
CA GLN A 168 4.91 21.14 7.15
C GLN A 168 5.30 20.83 5.68
N PRO A 169 4.33 20.73 4.76
CA PRO A 169 4.64 20.43 3.38
C PRO A 169 5.53 21.50 2.77
N ALA A 170 6.66 21.11 2.21
CA ALA A 170 7.59 21.97 1.51
C ALA A 170 7.63 21.63 0.02
N SER A 171 7.59 22.65 -0.82
CA SER A 171 7.81 22.46 -2.27
C SER A 171 9.25 22.08 -2.53
N ALA A 172 9.45 21.02 -3.27
CA ALA A 172 10.74 20.47 -3.63
C ALA A 172 10.97 20.54 -5.14
N LYS A 173 12.22 20.78 -5.53
CA LYS A 173 12.66 20.93 -6.92
C LYS A 173 13.57 19.77 -7.31
N THR A 174 13.72 19.58 -8.62
CA THR A 174 14.70 18.66 -9.20
C THR A 174 16.08 18.80 -8.55
N GLY A 175 16.65 17.66 -8.19
CA GLY A 175 17.97 17.55 -7.57
C GLY A 175 17.96 17.61 -6.04
N GLN A 176 16.89 18.10 -5.41
CA GLN A 176 16.83 18.21 -3.95
C GLN A 176 16.70 16.84 -3.28
N PHE A 177 17.34 16.73 -2.13
CA PHE A 177 17.35 15.54 -1.31
C PHE A 177 16.90 15.87 0.11
N PHE A 178 16.02 15.07 0.65
CA PHE A 178 15.45 15.20 1.99
C PHE A 178 15.80 13.93 2.78
N SER A 179 16.22 14.11 4.01
CA SER A 179 16.52 13.02 4.93
C SER A 179 15.91 13.31 6.28
N ARG A 180 15.26 12.33 6.87
CA ARG A 180 14.75 12.40 8.24
C ARG A 180 15.11 11.14 9.02
N ARG A 181 15.53 11.36 10.26
CA ARG A 181 15.76 10.33 11.27
C ARG A 181 14.78 10.50 12.41
N THR A 182 14.39 9.43 13.07
CA THR A 182 13.47 9.47 14.21
C THR A 182 13.90 10.47 15.30
N SER A 183 15.20 10.59 15.53
CA SER A 183 15.76 11.48 16.55
C SER A 183 16.03 12.92 16.08
N LYS A 184 15.79 13.24 14.80
CA LYS A 184 16.13 14.54 14.19
C LYS A 184 15.01 15.00 13.27
N GLY A 185 14.87 16.32 13.11
CA GLY A 185 14.00 16.92 12.11
C GLY A 185 14.47 16.64 10.67
N VAL A 186 13.67 17.08 9.70
CA VAL A 186 13.99 16.98 8.28
C VAL A 186 15.21 17.83 7.94
N ALA A 187 16.20 17.20 7.30
CA ALA A 187 17.31 17.89 6.65
C ALA A 187 17.04 17.94 5.14
N SER A 188 17.21 19.11 4.53
CA SER A 188 17.10 19.30 3.09
C SER A 188 18.43 19.80 2.54
N VAL A 189 18.94 19.15 1.49
CA VAL A 189 20.16 19.53 0.80
C VAL A 189 19.96 19.51 -0.72
N SER A 190 20.82 20.24 -1.43
CA SER A 190 20.72 20.41 -2.89
C SER A 190 21.16 19.17 -3.71
N ARG A 191 21.68 18.14 -3.06
CA ARG A 191 22.16 16.91 -3.72
C ARG A 191 22.00 15.72 -2.78
N PRO A 192 21.73 14.54 -3.29
CA PRO A 192 21.79 13.31 -2.48
C PRO A 192 23.21 13.04 -2.01
N ASN A 193 23.33 12.40 -0.86
CA ASN A 193 24.63 11.99 -0.35
C ASN A 193 25.18 10.81 -1.18
N PRO A 194 26.51 10.64 -1.28
CA PRO A 194 27.12 9.54 -2.04
C PRO A 194 26.63 8.16 -1.59
N GLY A 195 26.48 7.93 -0.28
CA GLY A 195 26.02 6.64 0.25
C GLY A 195 24.61 6.27 -0.20
N PHE A 196 23.70 7.25 -0.36
CA PHE A 196 22.39 7.00 -0.93
C PHE A 196 22.49 6.59 -2.42
N LEU A 197 23.32 7.28 -3.20
CA LEU A 197 23.49 6.98 -4.62
C LEU A 197 24.16 5.61 -4.84
N ASP A 198 25.13 5.26 -4.00
CA ASP A 198 25.84 3.98 -4.07
C ASP A 198 24.92 2.81 -3.69
N ALA A 199 24.05 3.02 -2.70
CA ALA A 199 23.07 2.01 -2.23
C ALA A 199 21.84 1.89 -3.12
N MET A 200 21.58 2.89 -3.99
CA MET A 200 20.40 2.89 -4.86
C MET A 200 20.42 1.68 -5.80
N PRO A 201 19.31 0.93 -5.90
CA PRO A 201 19.21 -0.19 -6.84
C PRO A 201 19.60 0.21 -8.26
N PRO A 202 20.42 -0.58 -8.97
CA PRO A 202 20.86 -0.25 -10.33
C PRO A 202 19.71 0.06 -11.29
N ALA A 203 18.59 -0.67 -11.18
CA ALA A 203 17.40 -0.44 -11.99
C ALA A 203 16.73 0.93 -11.76
N PHE A 204 17.06 1.63 -10.67
CA PHE A 204 16.53 2.96 -10.39
C PHE A 204 17.34 4.09 -11.01
N ARG A 205 18.52 3.79 -11.56
CA ARG A 205 19.39 4.78 -12.19
C ARG A 205 18.88 5.24 -13.55
N ASP A 206 18.08 4.38 -14.20
CA ASP A 206 17.49 4.65 -15.50
C ASP A 206 15.99 4.94 -15.38
N THR A 207 15.41 5.51 -16.45
CA THR A 207 13.96 5.68 -16.59
C THR A 207 13.28 4.32 -16.67
N LEU A 208 12.15 4.18 -15.97
CA LEU A 208 11.36 2.95 -15.98
C LEU A 208 10.51 2.87 -17.26
N PRO A 209 10.72 1.86 -18.14
CA PRO A 209 9.94 1.75 -19.36
C PRO A 209 8.50 1.31 -19.05
N SER A 210 7.51 2.01 -19.62
CA SER A 210 6.13 1.53 -19.53
C SER A 210 5.94 0.25 -20.33
N ARG A 211 5.31 -0.73 -19.71
CA ARG A 211 5.02 -2.07 -20.26
C ARG A 211 3.51 -2.38 -20.24
N LEU A 212 2.69 -1.48 -19.68
CA LEU A 212 1.26 -1.72 -19.46
C LEU A 212 0.51 -2.18 -20.70
N ALA A 213 0.88 -1.65 -21.88
CA ALA A 213 0.26 -2.04 -23.15
C ALA A 213 0.42 -3.54 -23.48
N HIS A 214 1.50 -4.19 -23.03
CA HIS A 214 1.73 -5.61 -23.25
C HIS A 214 0.82 -6.51 -22.38
N PHE A 215 0.21 -5.93 -21.36
CA PHE A 215 -0.60 -6.63 -20.37
C PHE A 215 -2.08 -6.20 -20.37
N ALA A 216 -2.52 -5.39 -21.33
CA ALA A 216 -3.88 -4.82 -21.37
C ALA A 216 -4.96 -5.91 -21.31
N ASP A 217 -4.79 -6.99 -22.05
CA ASP A 217 -5.75 -8.09 -22.16
C ASP A 217 -5.35 -9.35 -21.35
N LYS A 218 -4.29 -9.23 -20.56
CA LYS A 218 -3.76 -10.35 -19.77
C LYS A 218 -3.93 -10.02 -18.30
N ALA A 219 -4.69 -10.82 -17.59
CA ALA A 219 -4.79 -10.77 -16.15
C ALA A 219 -4.47 -12.14 -15.57
N VAL A 220 -3.48 -12.21 -14.70
CA VAL A 220 -3.11 -13.42 -13.97
C VAL A 220 -3.58 -13.26 -12.53
N GLU A 221 -4.34 -14.24 -12.04
CA GLU A 221 -4.67 -14.27 -10.60
C GLU A 221 -3.47 -14.81 -9.82
N PRO A 222 -3.03 -14.10 -8.79
CA PRO A 222 -1.92 -14.55 -7.94
C PRO A 222 -2.31 -15.82 -7.19
N ARG A 223 -1.36 -16.75 -7.05
CA ARG A 223 -1.60 -18.05 -6.42
C ARG A 223 -1.64 -17.91 -4.91
N THR A 224 -2.72 -18.36 -4.27
CA THR A 224 -2.82 -18.44 -2.81
C THR A 224 -1.78 -19.43 -2.28
N ASP A 225 -1.03 -19.02 -1.26
CA ASP A 225 -0.01 -19.82 -0.61
C ASP A 225 -0.53 -20.32 0.73
N HIS A 226 -0.82 -19.41 1.67
CA HIS A 226 -1.33 -19.76 3.00
C HIS A 226 -2.18 -18.61 3.58
N PRO A 227 -2.97 -18.87 4.64
CA PRO A 227 -3.62 -17.82 5.41
C PRO A 227 -2.56 -16.97 6.12
N VAL A 228 -2.71 -15.64 6.10
CA VAL A 228 -1.74 -14.70 6.71
C VAL A 228 -1.45 -15.06 8.17
N ALA A 229 -0.17 -15.22 8.51
CA ALA A 229 0.31 -15.38 9.89
C ALA A 229 0.50 -14.02 10.58
N TYR A 230 0.46 -14.01 11.93
CA TYR A 230 0.67 -12.77 12.69
C TYR A 230 2.03 -12.11 12.37
N ALA A 231 3.10 -12.88 12.29
CA ALA A 231 4.44 -12.35 12.01
C ALA A 231 4.53 -11.60 10.68
N GLU A 232 3.69 -11.93 9.69
CA GLU A 232 3.68 -11.28 8.39
C GLU A 232 3.03 -9.91 8.43
N ILE A 233 2.08 -9.70 9.36
CA ILE A 233 1.39 -8.41 9.50
C ILE A 233 1.86 -7.59 10.69
N GLN A 234 2.64 -8.17 11.61
CA GLN A 234 3.14 -7.45 12.79
C GLN A 234 3.81 -6.11 12.45
N PRO A 235 4.70 -6.00 11.45
CA PRO A 235 5.30 -4.72 11.09
C PRO A 235 4.28 -3.68 10.64
N TRP A 236 3.15 -4.13 10.10
CA TRP A 236 2.06 -3.29 9.65
C TRP A 236 1.12 -2.89 10.79
N LEU A 237 0.97 -3.72 11.81
CA LEU A 237 0.17 -3.43 13.02
C LEU A 237 0.83 -2.39 13.92
N THR A 238 2.14 -2.17 13.78
CA THR A 238 2.89 -1.16 14.55
C THR A 238 3.00 0.20 13.84
N MET A 239 2.45 0.32 12.63
CA MET A 239 2.37 1.58 11.90
C MET A 239 1.45 2.60 12.58
N PRO A 240 1.54 3.90 12.18
CA PRO A 240 0.58 4.91 12.57
C PRO A 240 -0.88 4.45 12.42
N THR A 241 -1.71 4.78 13.42
CA THR A 241 -3.10 4.33 13.50
C THR A 241 -3.92 4.70 12.25
N LEU A 242 -3.60 5.85 11.62
CA LEU A 242 -4.29 6.30 10.42
C LEU A 242 -4.22 5.28 9.27
N TRP A 243 -3.08 4.61 9.10
CA TRP A 243 -2.85 3.66 7.99
C TRP A 243 -3.40 2.26 8.27
N ARG A 244 -3.54 1.90 9.56
CA ARG A 244 -3.97 0.55 9.97
C ARG A 244 -5.44 0.46 10.43
N LYS A 245 -6.23 1.53 10.29
CA LYS A 245 -7.66 1.58 10.70
C LYS A 245 -8.47 0.37 10.22
N GLY A 246 -8.28 -0.07 8.97
CA GLY A 246 -9.01 -1.19 8.39
C GLY A 246 -8.46 -2.57 8.77
N PHE A 247 -7.34 -2.66 9.50
CA PHE A 247 -6.69 -3.95 9.76
C PHE A 247 -7.43 -4.80 10.79
N VAL A 248 -8.08 -4.17 11.75
CA VAL A 248 -8.93 -4.86 12.73
C VAL A 248 -10.03 -5.62 12.00
N GLU A 249 -10.83 -4.95 11.19
CA GLU A 249 -11.89 -5.57 10.40
C GLU A 249 -11.34 -6.63 9.45
N ARG A 250 -10.27 -6.29 8.72
CA ARG A 250 -9.64 -7.17 7.73
C ARG A 250 -9.17 -8.49 8.32
N PHE A 251 -8.50 -8.46 9.49
CA PHE A 251 -7.86 -9.63 10.06
C PHE A 251 -8.64 -10.29 11.21
N THR A 252 -9.79 -9.74 11.65
CA THR A 252 -10.68 -10.39 12.62
C THR A 252 -11.00 -11.85 12.27
N PRO A 253 -11.23 -12.25 11.00
CA PRO A 253 -11.46 -13.65 10.65
C PRO A 253 -10.28 -14.58 10.99
N ARG A 254 -9.05 -14.04 11.12
CA ARG A 254 -7.86 -14.80 11.50
C ARG A 254 -7.82 -15.16 12.98
N LEU A 255 -8.63 -14.54 13.83
CA LEU A 255 -8.76 -14.87 15.25
C LEU A 255 -9.30 -16.29 15.51
N LYS A 256 -9.84 -16.95 14.49
CA LYS A 256 -10.22 -18.38 14.53
C LYS A 256 -9.00 -19.29 14.62
N ASP A 257 -7.84 -18.82 14.17
CA ASP A 257 -6.55 -19.50 14.32
C ASP A 257 -5.99 -19.17 15.70
N SER A 258 -5.79 -20.20 16.51
CA SER A 258 -5.36 -20.05 17.91
C SER A 258 -3.96 -19.46 18.03
N GLU A 259 -3.05 -19.76 17.10
CA GLU A 259 -1.70 -19.23 17.11
C GLU A 259 -1.69 -17.73 16.75
N PHE A 260 -2.44 -17.34 15.71
CA PHE A 260 -2.62 -15.94 15.32
C PHE A 260 -3.19 -15.14 16.50
N ARG A 261 -4.25 -15.65 17.12
CA ARG A 261 -4.88 -15.01 18.28
C ARG A 261 -3.91 -14.86 19.45
N ARG A 262 -3.19 -15.91 19.81
CA ARG A 262 -2.21 -15.92 20.91
C ARG A 262 -1.10 -14.90 20.70
N GLN A 263 -0.56 -14.80 19.47
CA GLN A 263 0.47 -13.82 19.12
C GLN A 263 -0.06 -12.38 19.20
N LEU A 264 -1.27 -12.15 18.72
CA LEU A 264 -1.91 -10.85 18.80
C LEU A 264 -2.12 -10.40 20.26
N GLU A 265 -2.63 -11.29 21.12
CA GLU A 265 -2.82 -11.05 22.56
C GLU A 265 -1.49 -10.74 23.26
N ALA A 266 -0.43 -11.48 22.94
CA ALA A 266 0.90 -11.28 23.53
C ALA A 266 1.50 -9.89 23.22
N HIS A 267 1.09 -9.26 22.13
CA HIS A 267 1.59 -7.96 21.68
C HIS A 267 0.55 -6.85 21.72
N LEU A 268 -0.55 -7.05 22.45
CA LEU A 268 -1.70 -6.13 22.49
C LEU A 268 -1.31 -4.69 22.82
N GLY A 269 -0.27 -4.47 23.64
CA GLY A 269 0.23 -3.13 23.96
C GLY A 269 0.76 -2.34 22.76
N GLN A 270 1.11 -3.00 21.65
CA GLN A 270 1.58 -2.34 20.42
C GLN A 270 0.43 -1.96 19.48
N HIS A 271 -0.75 -2.55 19.65
CA HIS A 271 -1.94 -2.35 18.81
C HIS A 271 -3.22 -2.44 19.65
N PRO A 272 -3.42 -1.47 20.58
CA PRO A 272 -4.49 -1.53 21.59
C PRO A 272 -5.90 -1.53 21.02
N GLU A 273 -6.08 -1.14 19.76
CA GLU A 273 -7.37 -1.16 19.05
C GLU A 273 -7.99 -2.57 18.94
N TRP A 274 -7.20 -3.62 19.19
CA TRP A 274 -7.68 -5.00 19.17
C TRP A 274 -8.27 -5.46 20.50
N ASP A 275 -8.09 -4.69 21.59
CA ASP A 275 -8.56 -5.09 22.92
C ASP A 275 -10.08 -5.31 22.96
N ALA A 276 -10.85 -4.42 22.32
CA ALA A 276 -12.29 -4.54 22.27
C ALA A 276 -12.79 -5.79 21.51
N ILE A 277 -12.02 -6.29 20.55
CA ILE A 277 -12.35 -7.50 19.80
C ILE A 277 -11.93 -8.76 20.53
N LEU A 278 -10.76 -8.72 21.20
CA LEU A 278 -10.23 -9.83 21.95
C LEU A 278 -10.97 -10.03 23.30
N HIS A 279 -11.39 -8.93 23.90
CA HIS A 279 -12.00 -8.86 25.24
C HIS A 279 -13.31 -8.07 25.25
N PRO A 280 -14.34 -8.50 24.51
CA PRO A 280 -15.62 -7.78 24.43
C PRO A 280 -16.29 -7.61 25.79
N GLU A 281 -15.99 -8.50 26.75
CA GLU A 281 -16.50 -8.40 28.12
C GLU A 281 -15.99 -7.18 28.90
N LYS A 282 -14.84 -6.61 28.51
CA LYS A 282 -14.29 -5.37 29.08
C LYS A 282 -14.86 -4.11 28.45
N HIS A 283 -15.46 -4.24 27.28
CA HIS A 283 -15.99 -3.14 26.46
C HIS A 283 -17.47 -3.40 26.11
N PRO A 284 -18.40 -3.45 27.12
CA PRO A 284 -19.81 -3.66 26.82
C PRO A 284 -20.32 -2.54 25.91
N PRO A 285 -21.21 -2.84 24.96
CA PRO A 285 -21.79 -1.82 24.10
C PRO A 285 -22.48 -0.76 24.97
N GLU A 286 -22.19 0.51 24.67
CA GLU A 286 -22.84 1.64 25.34
C GLU A 286 -24.36 1.52 25.15
N THR A 287 -25.09 1.21 26.21
CA THR A 287 -26.56 1.06 26.16
C THR A 287 -27.10 2.43 25.77
N ALA A 288 -27.71 2.51 24.59
CA ALA A 288 -28.42 3.70 24.16
C ALA A 288 -29.40 4.15 25.27
N PRO A 289 -29.48 5.43 25.61
CA PRO A 289 -30.38 5.91 26.65
C PRO A 289 -31.81 5.51 26.28
N VAL A 290 -32.45 4.76 27.17
CA VAL A 290 -33.87 4.40 27.06
C VAL A 290 -34.64 5.71 27.07
N SER A 291 -35.20 6.09 25.93
CA SER A 291 -36.13 7.23 25.85
C SER A 291 -37.27 7.01 26.83
N ALA A 292 -37.33 7.87 27.86
CA ALA A 292 -38.40 7.83 28.81
C ALA A 292 -39.76 8.04 28.07
N PRO A 293 -40.80 7.30 28.40
CA PRO A 293 -42.12 7.52 27.79
C PRO A 293 -42.61 8.91 28.23
N SER A 294 -42.90 9.75 27.26
CA SER A 294 -43.58 11.02 27.46
C SER A 294 -45.02 10.77 27.95
N SER A 295 -45.28 11.22 29.16
CA SER A 295 -46.61 11.26 29.81
C SER A 295 -47.44 12.37 29.21
#